data_8e779e111101234cea3cf2cdd4115d00
#
_entry.id   8e779e111101234cea3cf2cdd4115d00
#
_cell.length_a   1.000
_cell.length_b   1.000
_cell.length_c   1.000
_cell.angle_alpha   90.00
_cell.angle_beta   90.00
_cell.angle_gamma   90.00
#
_symmetry.space_group_name_H-M   'P 1'
#
loop_
_entity.id
_entity.type
_entity.pdbx_description
1 polymer ?
#
loop_
_entity_poly.entity_id
_entity_poly.type
_entity_poly.pdbx_seq_one_letter_code
_entity_poly.pdbx_strand_id
1 'polypeptide(L)'
;MNAVVYLAGPRYRGPDLKELVARTALGDQEAFSRLYDAVAGPMLGLVRRVLRDPAQSEEVAQEVMFELWRTAARYEPERGEVMAWVLTMAHRRAVDRVRTAQAAADREQKVAARSHTPAFDEVAEQVEGRLEREQVRRCLESLTRLQRESVTLAYYRGYTYPEVAEVLGTPLGTVKTRMRDGLIRLRDCLGVGS
;
A
#
# COMPACT_ATOMS: atom_id res chain seq x y z
N MET A 1 -9.90 -5.61 -11.00
CA MET A 1 -10.49 -4.83 -9.90
C MET A 1 -9.80 -5.27 -8.61
N ASN A 2 -8.68 -4.60 -8.28
CA ASN A 2 -7.84 -4.96 -7.14
C ASN A 2 -8.24 -4.08 -5.95
N ALA A 3 -9.17 -4.55 -5.13
CA ALA A 3 -9.41 -3.95 -3.84
C ALA A 3 -8.25 -4.35 -2.90
N VAL A 4 -7.23 -3.51 -2.82
CA VAL A 4 -6.27 -3.58 -1.73
C VAL A 4 -7.00 -2.99 -0.51
N VAL A 5 -7.42 -3.86 0.40
CA VAL A 5 -8.02 -3.44 1.66
C VAL A 5 -6.91 -2.94 2.57
N TYR A 6 -6.74 -1.63 2.64
CA TYR A 6 -5.92 -1.02 3.68
C TYR A 6 -6.69 -1.08 4.99
N LEU A 7 -6.08 -1.71 5.97
CA LEU A 7 -6.59 -1.83 7.31
C LEU A 7 -6.58 -0.42 7.93
N ALA A 8 -7.76 0.14 8.16
CA ALA A 8 -7.90 1.44 8.79
C ALA A 8 -7.34 1.35 10.23
N GLY A 9 -6.36 2.19 10.52
CA GLY A 9 -5.92 2.49 11.88
C GLY A 9 -7.04 3.13 12.72
N PRO A 10 -6.74 3.54 13.97
CA PRO A 10 -7.73 4.06 14.93
C PRO A 10 -8.57 5.18 14.31
N ARG A 11 -9.85 5.25 14.69
CA ARG A 11 -10.84 6.19 14.15
C ARG A 11 -10.28 7.61 14.15
N TYR A 12 -9.89 8.07 12.97
CA TYR A 12 -9.44 9.44 12.76
C TYR A 12 -10.56 10.40 13.16
N ARG A 13 -10.35 11.16 14.26
CA ARG A 13 -11.25 12.23 14.72
C ARG A 13 -10.94 13.57 14.04
N GLY A 14 -10.49 13.54 12.81
CA GLY A 14 -10.15 14.70 12.01
C GLY A 14 -11.31 15.18 11.14
N PRO A 15 -11.05 16.15 10.23
CA PRO A 15 -12.04 16.64 9.30
C PRO A 15 -12.60 15.51 8.43
N ASP A 16 -13.85 15.64 7.99
CA ASP A 16 -14.46 14.66 7.09
C ASP A 16 -13.70 14.61 5.77
N LEU A 17 -12.90 13.54 5.60
CA LEU A 17 -12.07 13.38 4.41
C LEU A 17 -12.90 13.26 3.13
N LYS A 18 -14.14 12.77 3.21
CA LYS A 18 -15.04 12.65 2.06
C LYS A 18 -15.47 14.02 1.57
N GLU A 19 -15.82 14.92 2.52
CA GLU A 19 -16.11 16.32 2.22
C GLU A 19 -14.89 17.03 1.61
N LEU A 20 -13.70 16.84 2.19
CA LEU A 20 -12.48 17.46 1.68
C LEU A 20 -12.16 17.00 0.25
N VAL A 21 -12.31 15.71 -0.07
CA VAL A 21 -12.14 15.20 -1.44
C VAL A 21 -13.16 15.80 -2.39
N ALA A 22 -14.44 15.89 -1.99
CA ALA A 22 -15.48 16.48 -2.83
C ALA A 22 -15.20 17.96 -3.15
N ARG A 23 -14.76 18.75 -2.17
CA ARG A 23 -14.33 20.15 -2.37
C ARG A 23 -13.07 20.26 -3.21
N THR A 24 -12.10 19.38 -3.00
CA THR A 24 -10.89 19.30 -3.82
C THR A 24 -11.23 19.01 -5.29
N ALA A 25 -12.21 18.16 -5.54
CA ALA A 25 -12.71 17.86 -6.89
C ALA A 25 -13.29 19.09 -7.61
N LEU A 26 -13.72 20.09 -6.85
CA LEU A 26 -14.20 21.39 -7.36
C LEU A 26 -13.08 22.46 -7.46
N GLY A 27 -11.83 22.07 -7.18
CA GLY A 27 -10.67 22.96 -7.26
C GLY A 27 -10.39 23.77 -5.99
N ASP A 28 -11.01 23.42 -4.86
CA ASP A 28 -10.78 24.09 -3.58
C ASP A 28 -9.41 23.76 -3.01
N GLN A 29 -8.49 24.75 -3.07
CA GLN A 29 -7.11 24.60 -2.62
C GLN A 29 -6.99 24.48 -1.09
N GLU A 30 -7.87 25.13 -0.34
CA GLU A 30 -7.86 25.02 1.12
C GLU A 30 -8.31 23.62 1.56
N ALA A 31 -9.35 23.07 0.93
CA ALA A 31 -9.77 21.69 1.16
C ALA A 31 -8.66 20.70 0.83
N PHE A 32 -7.93 20.91 -0.26
CA PHE A 32 -6.78 20.08 -0.62
C PHE A 32 -5.64 20.18 0.41
N SER A 33 -5.30 21.38 0.89
CA SER A 33 -4.28 21.56 1.93
C SER A 33 -4.63 20.77 3.19
N ARG A 34 -5.89 20.84 3.64
CA ARG A 34 -6.35 20.08 4.80
C ARG A 34 -6.39 18.56 4.55
N LEU A 35 -6.73 18.14 3.33
CA LEU A 35 -6.66 16.76 2.91
C LEU A 35 -5.21 16.26 2.91
N TYR A 36 -4.29 17.07 2.37
CA TYR A 36 -2.85 16.81 2.40
C TYR A 36 -2.35 16.55 3.82
N ASP A 37 -2.61 17.47 4.75
CA ASP A 37 -2.18 17.36 6.15
C ASP A 37 -2.67 16.05 6.80
N ALA A 38 -3.89 15.65 6.45
CA ALA A 38 -4.50 14.44 7.00
C ALA A 38 -3.89 13.14 6.47
N VAL A 39 -3.47 13.10 5.19
CA VAL A 39 -3.08 11.84 4.53
C VAL A 39 -1.57 11.71 4.31
N ALA A 40 -0.80 12.80 4.36
CA ALA A 40 0.62 12.82 4.02
C ALA A 40 1.46 11.91 4.91
N GLY A 41 1.26 11.96 6.22
CA GLY A 41 2.02 11.14 7.19
C GLY A 41 1.85 9.63 6.95
N PRO A 42 0.61 9.10 7.03
CA PRO A 42 0.34 7.69 6.76
C PRO A 42 0.80 7.24 5.37
N MET A 43 0.59 8.08 4.35
CA MET A 43 0.99 7.81 2.97
C MET A 43 2.51 7.71 2.83
N LEU A 44 3.26 8.72 3.31
CA LEU A 44 4.73 8.70 3.25
C LEU A 44 5.31 7.55 4.05
N GLY A 45 4.74 7.24 5.22
CA GLY A 45 5.14 6.08 6.03
C GLY A 45 4.95 4.76 5.27
N LEU A 46 3.89 4.60 4.47
CA LEU A 46 3.70 3.44 3.61
C LEU A 46 4.76 3.39 2.50
N VAL A 47 4.96 4.49 1.78
CA VAL A 47 5.91 4.56 0.66
C VAL A 47 7.32 4.24 1.12
N ARG A 48 7.77 4.80 2.27
CA ARG A 48 9.08 4.52 2.86
C ARG A 48 9.28 3.05 3.21
N ARG A 49 8.24 2.37 3.69
CA ARG A 49 8.31 0.91 3.96
C ARG A 49 8.49 0.07 2.70
N VAL A 50 7.93 0.50 1.58
CA VAL A 50 8.04 -0.21 0.30
C VAL A 50 9.37 0.08 -0.39
N LEU A 51 9.74 1.37 -0.51
CA LEU A 51 10.92 1.80 -1.29
C LEU A 51 12.23 1.69 -0.49
N ARG A 52 12.19 1.94 0.84
CA ARG A 52 13.36 1.97 1.72
C ARG A 52 14.46 2.96 1.28
N ASP A 53 14.09 3.93 0.48
CA ASP A 53 14.91 5.02 -0.01
C ASP A 53 14.18 6.34 0.28
N PRO A 54 14.72 7.22 1.14
CA PRO A 54 14.05 8.46 1.54
C PRO A 54 13.78 9.39 0.35
N ALA A 55 14.75 9.58 -0.54
CA ALA A 55 14.63 10.50 -1.67
C ALA A 55 13.55 10.03 -2.65
N GLN A 56 13.60 8.76 -3.06
CA GLN A 56 12.56 8.18 -3.92
C GLN A 56 11.20 8.15 -3.24
N SER A 57 11.15 8.00 -1.91
CA SER A 57 9.88 8.02 -1.17
C SER A 57 9.21 9.39 -1.21
N GLU A 58 9.98 10.46 -1.11
CA GLU A 58 9.48 11.83 -1.22
C GLU A 58 8.98 12.14 -2.64
N GLU A 59 9.72 11.72 -3.67
CA GLU A 59 9.28 11.85 -5.06
C GLU A 59 7.94 11.13 -5.29
N VAL A 60 7.84 9.87 -4.89
CA VAL A 60 6.60 9.09 -5.04
C VAL A 60 5.46 9.70 -4.24
N ALA A 61 5.72 10.21 -3.03
CA ALA A 61 4.71 10.89 -2.24
C ALA A 61 4.17 12.14 -2.96
N GLN A 62 5.03 12.93 -3.58
CA GLN A 62 4.63 14.09 -4.39
C GLN A 62 3.82 13.67 -5.62
N GLU A 63 4.24 12.62 -6.33
CA GLU A 63 3.49 12.06 -7.46
C GLU A 63 2.07 11.63 -7.04
N VAL A 64 1.94 10.97 -5.89
CA VAL A 64 0.63 10.54 -5.35
C VAL A 64 -0.25 11.74 -5.00
N MET A 65 0.31 12.78 -4.38
CA MET A 65 -0.45 14.00 -4.07
C MET A 65 -0.94 14.71 -5.34
N PHE A 66 -0.10 14.76 -6.35
CA PHE A 66 -0.50 15.30 -7.65
C PHE A 66 -1.59 14.46 -8.32
N GLU A 67 -1.46 13.13 -8.26
CA GLU A 67 -2.50 12.22 -8.75
C GLU A 67 -3.81 12.39 -7.98
N LEU A 68 -3.76 12.51 -6.65
CA LEU A 68 -4.90 12.76 -5.78
C LEU A 68 -5.66 14.02 -6.20
N TRP A 69 -4.95 15.15 -6.38
CA TRP A 69 -5.54 16.39 -6.88
C TRP A 69 -6.25 16.19 -8.22
N ARG A 70 -5.60 15.55 -9.18
CA ARG A 70 -6.13 15.34 -10.52
C ARG A 70 -7.30 14.38 -10.59
N THR A 71 -7.37 13.44 -9.66
CA THR A 71 -8.35 12.35 -9.68
C THR A 71 -9.40 12.44 -8.57
N ALA A 72 -9.40 13.50 -7.77
CA ALA A 72 -10.36 13.72 -6.70
C ALA A 72 -11.83 13.53 -7.16
N ALA A 73 -12.18 14.02 -8.35
CA ALA A 73 -13.50 13.84 -8.95
C ALA A 73 -13.86 12.38 -9.30
N ARG A 74 -12.91 11.45 -9.26
CA ARG A 74 -13.13 10.02 -9.53
C ARG A 74 -13.31 9.21 -8.25
N TYR A 75 -13.23 9.84 -7.10
CA TYR A 75 -13.47 9.16 -5.83
C TYR A 75 -14.95 8.78 -5.71
N GLU A 76 -15.21 7.52 -5.41
CA GLU A 76 -16.54 6.95 -5.22
C GLU A 76 -16.67 6.46 -3.76
N PRO A 77 -17.44 7.16 -2.89
CA PRO A 77 -17.58 6.83 -1.47
C PRO A 77 -18.04 5.38 -1.19
N GLU A 78 -18.81 4.80 -2.11
CA GLU A 78 -19.34 3.44 -2.01
C GLU A 78 -18.25 2.37 -2.20
N ARG A 79 -17.11 2.74 -2.78
CA ARG A 79 -15.98 1.82 -3.01
C ARG A 79 -15.01 1.75 -1.84
N GLY A 80 -15.14 2.61 -0.84
CA GLY A 80 -14.32 2.59 0.37
C GLY A 80 -13.93 3.96 0.90
N GLU A 81 -13.21 3.96 2.00
CA GLU A 81 -12.78 5.18 2.68
C GLU A 81 -11.65 5.91 1.92
N VAL A 82 -11.62 7.25 2.04
CA VAL A 82 -10.62 8.11 1.39
C VAL A 82 -9.20 7.69 1.71
N MET A 83 -8.90 7.41 2.99
CA MET A 83 -7.57 6.97 3.40
C MET A 83 -7.16 5.69 2.69
N ALA A 84 -8.06 4.70 2.60
CA ALA A 84 -7.80 3.45 1.90
C ALA A 84 -7.54 3.67 0.40
N TRP A 85 -8.26 4.59 -0.22
CA TRP A 85 -8.08 4.96 -1.62
C TRP A 85 -6.72 5.63 -1.86
N VAL A 86 -6.33 6.60 -1.02
CA VAL A 86 -5.01 7.28 -1.09
C VAL A 86 -3.87 6.28 -0.87
N LEU A 87 -3.96 5.45 0.16
CA LEU A 87 -2.94 4.43 0.45
C LEU A 87 -2.84 3.38 -0.67
N THR A 88 -3.94 3.08 -1.38
CA THR A 88 -3.91 2.21 -2.57
C THR A 88 -3.13 2.84 -3.71
N MET A 89 -3.33 4.15 -3.98
CA MET A 89 -2.55 4.88 -4.97
C MET A 89 -1.07 4.88 -4.61
N ALA A 90 -0.75 5.21 -3.36
CA ALA A 90 0.61 5.26 -2.85
C ALA A 90 1.34 3.92 -2.97
N HIS A 91 0.69 2.84 -2.55
CA HIS A 91 1.25 1.49 -2.67
C HIS A 91 1.52 1.11 -4.13
N ARG A 92 0.55 1.37 -5.01
CA ARG A 92 0.70 1.11 -6.45
C ARG A 92 1.91 1.85 -7.03
N ARG A 93 2.04 3.15 -6.75
CA ARG A 93 3.17 3.96 -7.22
C ARG A 93 4.51 3.46 -6.68
N ALA A 94 4.57 3.15 -5.39
CA ALA A 94 5.79 2.62 -4.78
C ALA A 94 6.19 1.27 -5.39
N VAL A 95 5.24 0.36 -5.62
CA VAL A 95 5.49 -0.93 -6.28
C VAL A 95 5.95 -0.75 -7.73
N ASP A 96 5.31 0.15 -8.47
CA ASP A 96 5.71 0.45 -9.86
C ASP A 96 7.14 1.01 -9.91
N ARG A 97 7.54 1.85 -8.93
CA ARG A 97 8.91 2.35 -8.81
C ARG A 97 9.92 1.21 -8.53
N VAL A 98 9.61 0.30 -7.59
CA VAL A 98 10.46 -0.89 -7.32
C VAL A 98 10.62 -1.75 -8.57
N ARG A 99 9.54 -2.01 -9.30
CA ARG A 99 9.59 -2.81 -10.54
C ARG A 99 10.44 -2.16 -11.62
N THR A 100 10.31 -0.84 -11.78
CA THR A 100 11.11 -0.09 -12.75
C THR A 100 12.60 -0.15 -12.40
N ALA A 101 12.94 0.05 -11.11
CA ALA A 101 14.31 -0.05 -10.62
C ALA A 101 14.89 -1.46 -10.80
N GLN A 102 14.11 -2.51 -10.48
CA GLN A 102 14.51 -3.90 -10.67
C GLN A 102 14.74 -4.21 -12.15
N ALA A 103 13.83 -3.80 -13.03
CA ALA A 103 13.98 -4.00 -14.48
C ALA A 103 15.18 -3.24 -15.07
N ALA A 104 15.57 -2.10 -14.49
CA ALA A 104 16.78 -1.38 -14.86
C ALA A 104 18.03 -2.16 -14.40
N ALA A 105 18.06 -2.60 -13.13
CA ALA A 105 19.16 -3.39 -12.57
C ALA A 105 19.35 -4.72 -13.31
N ASP A 106 18.28 -5.42 -13.68
CA ASP A 106 18.34 -6.67 -14.43
C ASP A 106 18.90 -6.47 -15.85
N ARG A 107 18.63 -5.32 -16.47
CA ARG A 107 19.23 -4.95 -17.77
C ARG A 107 20.72 -4.64 -17.64
N GLU A 108 21.13 -3.93 -16.59
CA GLU A 108 22.54 -3.64 -16.30
C GLU A 108 23.30 -4.89 -15.91
N GLN A 109 22.71 -5.79 -15.12
CA GLN A 109 23.33 -7.09 -14.77
C GLN A 109 23.49 -8.03 -15.96
N LYS A 110 22.62 -8.00 -16.94
CA LYS A 110 22.80 -8.73 -18.21
C LYS A 110 24.00 -8.21 -19.02
N VAL A 111 24.40 -6.96 -18.78
CA VAL A 111 25.59 -6.34 -19.39
C VAL A 111 26.84 -6.54 -18.50
N ALA A 112 26.67 -6.64 -17.17
CA ALA A 112 27.74 -6.82 -16.19
C ALA A 112 27.40 -7.99 -15.24
N ALA A 113 27.79 -9.21 -15.63
CA ALA A 113 27.66 -10.35 -14.72
C ALA A 113 28.55 -10.19 -13.48
N ARG A 114 27.98 -9.87 -12.31
CA ARG A 114 28.36 -10.30 -10.95
C ARG A 114 27.78 -9.43 -9.83
N SER A 115 27.06 -10.14 -8.92
CA SER A 115 26.91 -9.90 -7.48
C SER A 115 26.48 -8.53 -6.97
N HIS A 116 25.26 -8.42 -6.42
CA HIS A 116 25.08 -7.89 -5.05
C HIS A 116 23.66 -8.16 -4.52
N THR A 117 23.60 -8.70 -3.31
CA THR A 117 22.38 -8.85 -2.50
C THR A 117 22.26 -7.59 -1.63
N PRO A 118 21.13 -6.87 -1.61
CA PRO A 118 20.96 -5.72 -0.72
C PRO A 118 20.73 -6.19 0.72
N ALA A 119 21.51 -5.63 1.64
CA ALA A 119 21.37 -5.84 3.07
C ALA A 119 20.14 -5.13 3.64
N PHE A 120 19.50 -5.77 4.60
CA PHE A 120 18.36 -5.29 5.36
C PHE A 120 18.87 -4.44 6.54
N ASP A 121 18.44 -3.19 6.63
CA ASP A 121 18.73 -2.32 7.79
C ASP A 121 17.42 -1.86 8.45
N GLU A 122 17.27 -2.19 9.74
CA GLU A 122 16.13 -1.82 10.58
C GLU A 122 16.44 -0.50 11.29
N VAL A 123 15.77 0.58 10.93
CA VAL A 123 15.82 1.84 11.68
C VAL A 123 14.54 2.03 12.48
N ALA A 124 14.76 2.33 13.76
CA ALA A 124 13.80 2.47 14.84
C ALA A 124 12.68 3.50 14.57
N GLU A 125 11.43 3.12 14.78
CA GLU A 125 10.27 3.99 14.79
C GLU A 125 9.43 3.84 16.06
N GLN A 126 8.93 4.95 16.56
CA GLN A 126 8.34 5.26 17.87
C GLN A 126 7.28 4.28 18.43
N VAL A 127 7.09 4.33 19.76
CA VAL A 127 6.37 3.38 20.64
C VAL A 127 4.90 3.10 20.25
N GLU A 128 4.14 4.05 19.72
CA GLU A 128 2.75 3.82 19.30
C GLU A 128 2.63 2.85 18.11
N GLY A 129 3.57 2.90 17.16
CA GLY A 129 3.61 1.95 16.05
C GLY A 129 3.95 0.51 16.44
N ARG A 130 4.42 0.23 17.66
CA ARG A 130 4.76 -1.14 18.09
C ARG A 130 3.53 -2.00 18.37
N LEU A 131 2.53 -1.47 19.06
CA LEU A 131 1.30 -2.22 19.37
C LEU A 131 0.49 -2.54 18.12
N GLU A 132 0.38 -1.59 17.19
CA GLU A 132 -0.29 -1.79 15.90
C GLU A 132 0.48 -2.81 15.03
N ARG A 133 1.80 -2.74 15.00
CA ARG A 133 2.65 -3.71 14.28
C ARG A 133 2.50 -5.11 14.85
N GLU A 134 2.47 -5.25 16.17
CA GLU A 134 2.30 -6.53 16.85
C GLU A 134 0.90 -7.12 16.59
N GLN A 135 -0.13 -6.28 16.54
CA GLN A 135 -1.48 -6.70 16.18
C GLN A 135 -1.54 -7.17 14.72
N VAL A 136 -1.00 -6.38 13.77
CA VAL A 136 -0.93 -6.77 12.36
C VAL A 136 -0.14 -8.07 12.20
N ARG A 137 0.99 -8.22 12.89
CA ARG A 137 1.81 -9.43 12.85
C ARG A 137 1.02 -10.65 13.33
N ARG A 138 0.34 -10.55 14.47
CA ARG A 138 -0.54 -11.63 14.99
C ARG A 138 -1.63 -11.98 14.00
N CYS A 139 -2.26 -10.99 13.38
CA CYS A 139 -3.29 -11.23 12.37
C CYS A 139 -2.73 -11.88 11.10
N LEU A 140 -1.52 -11.54 10.68
CA LEU A 140 -0.83 -12.23 9.59
C LEU A 140 -0.47 -13.68 9.96
N GLU A 141 -0.14 -13.94 11.24
CA GLU A 141 0.14 -15.30 11.75
C GLU A 141 -1.11 -16.16 11.79
N SER A 142 -2.31 -15.58 11.93
CA SER A 142 -3.60 -16.29 11.87
C SER A 142 -3.98 -16.78 10.47
N LEU A 143 -3.33 -16.27 9.42
CA LEU A 143 -3.54 -16.73 8.06
C LEU A 143 -2.96 -18.14 7.85
N THR A 144 -3.61 -18.93 7.00
CA THR A 144 -2.97 -20.16 6.53
C THR A 144 -1.67 -19.82 5.80
N ARG A 145 -0.72 -20.76 5.77
CA ARG A 145 0.56 -20.59 5.06
C ARG A 145 0.33 -20.08 3.63
N LEU A 146 -0.59 -20.69 2.89
CA LEU A 146 -0.86 -20.36 1.50
C LEU A 146 -1.49 -18.97 1.31
N GLN A 147 -2.36 -18.54 2.25
CA GLN A 147 -2.92 -17.20 2.25
C GLN A 147 -1.84 -16.17 2.55
N ARG A 148 -1.02 -16.39 3.59
CA ARG A 148 0.08 -15.50 3.98
C ARG A 148 1.08 -15.32 2.85
N GLU A 149 1.48 -16.42 2.20
CA GLU A 149 2.41 -16.42 1.08
C GLU A 149 1.85 -15.60 -0.10
N SER A 150 0.60 -15.82 -0.47
CA SER A 150 -0.07 -15.06 -1.54
C SER A 150 -0.17 -13.56 -1.21
N VAL A 151 -0.54 -13.21 0.04
CA VAL A 151 -0.62 -11.81 0.50
C VAL A 151 0.77 -11.17 0.53
N THR A 152 1.79 -11.90 1.01
CA THR A 152 3.17 -11.38 1.05
C THR A 152 3.70 -11.08 -0.35
N LEU A 153 3.53 -11.99 -1.29
CA LEU A 153 3.97 -11.78 -2.68
C LEU A 153 3.24 -10.59 -3.32
N ALA A 154 1.92 -10.52 -3.19
CA ALA A 154 1.15 -9.45 -3.81
C ALA A 154 1.41 -8.09 -3.16
N TYR A 155 1.47 -8.02 -1.82
CA TYR A 155 1.55 -6.77 -1.09
C TYR A 155 2.98 -6.26 -0.90
N TYR A 156 3.91 -7.12 -0.43
CA TYR A 156 5.26 -6.69 -0.09
C TYR A 156 6.25 -6.83 -1.26
N ARG A 157 6.01 -7.77 -2.18
CA ARG A 157 6.83 -7.97 -3.38
C ARG A 157 6.23 -7.31 -4.61
N GLY A 158 5.00 -6.83 -4.53
CA GLY A 158 4.30 -6.12 -5.59
C GLY A 158 3.93 -6.99 -6.80
N TYR A 159 3.89 -8.32 -6.66
CA TYR A 159 3.46 -9.20 -7.74
C TYR A 159 1.97 -9.00 -8.05
N THR A 160 1.61 -8.97 -9.33
CA THR A 160 0.22 -9.11 -9.77
C THR A 160 -0.29 -10.52 -9.47
N TYR A 161 -1.61 -10.71 -9.40
CA TYR A 161 -2.17 -12.04 -9.17
C TYR A 161 -1.75 -13.09 -10.20
N PRO A 162 -1.62 -12.78 -11.52
CA PRO A 162 -1.02 -13.71 -12.47
C PRO A 162 0.42 -14.08 -12.11
N GLU A 163 1.27 -13.11 -11.75
CA GLU A 163 2.66 -13.37 -11.35
C GLU A 163 2.73 -14.19 -10.05
N VAL A 164 1.85 -13.93 -9.07
CA VAL A 164 1.72 -14.78 -7.87
C VAL A 164 1.33 -16.21 -8.25
N ALA A 165 0.43 -16.38 -9.22
CA ALA A 165 0.01 -17.68 -9.71
C ALA A 165 1.17 -18.44 -10.34
N GLU A 166 2.00 -17.77 -11.12
CA GLU A 166 3.19 -18.32 -11.75
C GLU A 166 4.25 -18.71 -10.69
N VAL A 167 4.59 -17.80 -9.78
CA VAL A 167 5.58 -18.06 -8.71
C VAL A 167 5.17 -19.21 -7.80
N LEU A 168 3.88 -19.31 -7.47
CA LEU A 168 3.36 -20.37 -6.59
C LEU A 168 2.95 -21.66 -7.34
N GLY A 169 3.09 -21.70 -8.66
CA GLY A 169 2.63 -22.83 -9.47
C GLY A 169 1.16 -23.16 -9.27
N THR A 170 0.31 -22.14 -9.08
CA THR A 170 -1.09 -22.31 -8.67
C THR A 170 -2.03 -21.60 -9.64
N PRO A 171 -3.21 -22.17 -9.97
CA PRO A 171 -4.16 -21.50 -10.87
C PRO A 171 -4.55 -20.10 -10.35
N LEU A 172 -4.68 -19.13 -11.27
CA LEU A 172 -5.06 -17.74 -10.95
C LEU A 172 -6.35 -17.63 -10.12
N GLY A 173 -7.35 -18.48 -10.41
CA GLY A 173 -8.59 -18.55 -9.63
C GLY A 173 -8.34 -18.89 -8.16
N THR A 174 -7.43 -19.82 -7.88
CA THR A 174 -7.02 -20.21 -6.53
C THR A 174 -6.31 -19.05 -5.82
N VAL A 175 -5.41 -18.32 -6.51
CA VAL A 175 -4.76 -17.13 -5.95
C VAL A 175 -5.79 -16.08 -5.58
N LYS A 176 -6.75 -15.77 -6.47
CA LYS A 176 -7.85 -14.81 -6.20
C LYS A 176 -8.66 -15.20 -4.96
N THR A 177 -8.99 -16.48 -4.81
CA THR A 177 -9.73 -16.99 -3.63
C THR A 177 -8.89 -16.87 -2.36
N ARG A 178 -7.60 -17.30 -2.38
CA ARG A 178 -6.69 -17.17 -1.24
C ARG A 178 -6.51 -15.71 -0.80
N MET A 179 -6.36 -14.81 -1.75
CA MET A 179 -6.25 -13.37 -1.48
C MET A 179 -7.52 -12.83 -0.83
N ARG A 180 -8.69 -13.13 -1.41
CA ARG A 180 -9.98 -12.68 -0.85
C ARG A 180 -10.17 -13.19 0.58
N ASP A 181 -10.01 -14.48 0.79
CA ASP A 181 -10.25 -15.10 2.10
C ASP A 181 -9.20 -14.68 3.13
N GLY A 182 -7.94 -14.49 2.70
CA GLY A 182 -6.87 -13.94 3.54
C GLY A 182 -7.14 -12.50 3.98
N LEU A 183 -7.59 -11.64 3.07
CA LEU A 183 -7.93 -10.25 3.35
C LEU A 183 -9.16 -10.14 4.26
N ILE A 184 -10.18 -10.99 4.08
CA ILE A 184 -11.34 -11.06 4.97
C ILE A 184 -10.87 -11.41 6.40
N ARG A 185 -10.07 -12.47 6.58
CA ARG A 185 -9.53 -12.85 7.90
C ARG A 185 -8.70 -11.76 8.55
N LEU A 186 -7.85 -11.07 7.76
CA LEU A 186 -7.07 -9.94 8.27
C LEU A 186 -7.98 -8.81 8.75
N ARG A 187 -8.99 -8.44 7.97
CA ARG A 187 -9.97 -7.42 8.33
C ARG A 187 -10.68 -7.78 9.64
N ASP A 188 -11.18 -9.00 9.74
CA ASP A 188 -11.93 -9.48 10.90
C ASP A 188 -11.03 -9.55 12.16
N CYS A 189 -9.78 -10.00 12.02
CA CYS A 189 -8.79 -10.03 13.10
C CYS A 189 -8.41 -8.62 13.59
N LEU A 190 -8.32 -7.64 12.70
CA LEU A 190 -7.94 -6.27 13.01
C LEU A 190 -9.11 -5.42 13.50
N GLY A 191 -10.33 -5.97 13.51
CA GLY A 191 -11.52 -5.25 13.94
C GLY A 191 -11.94 -4.09 13.02
N VAL A 192 -11.51 -4.13 11.76
CA VAL A 192 -11.79 -3.09 10.77
C VAL A 192 -13.05 -3.49 10.00
N GLY A 193 -14.21 -3.04 10.44
CA GLY A 193 -15.45 -3.34 9.70
C GLY A 193 -16.70 -3.54 10.55
N SER A 194 -16.77 -2.89 11.71
CA SER A 194 -18.03 -2.73 12.46
C SER A 194 -18.46 -1.29 12.44
#